data_38062dba62bf2270ca7ceced5f27b5c4
#
_entry.id   38062dba62bf2270ca7ceced5f27b5c4
#
_cell.length_a   1.000
_cell.length_b   1.000
_cell.length_c   1.000
_cell.angle_alpha   90.00
_cell.angle_beta   90.00
_cell.angle_gamma   90.00
#
_symmetry.space_group_name_H-M   'P 1'
#
loop_
_entity.id
_entity.type
_entity.pdbx_description
1 polymer ?
#
loop_
_entity_poly.entity_id
_entity_poly.type
_entity_poly.pdbx_seq_one_letter_code
_entity_poly.pdbx_strand_id
1 'polypeptide(L)'
;YNVNVNCDELENDKKDLRKSHTSQALNRNQNSIAVLPFVNMSSDAEQDFFCEGISEEIINTIVQLPGLKVAGRTSCFSFKGKNEDLRQIGDKLGVGNILEGSVRKFGKRVRITAQLIEASTGFHLWSKKYDRDLVDIFQIQDEIGHEIANQLQVTLLGNTVAPKIREQTQDVEAFQLYCKGRSLYYKRGMALYEALRCFESALAIDPTYALASSGLADTYVMLSFHGYLSPSVCWKKAIPASQNASKYGPDLAESSCTRALIALLYDREP
;
A
#
# COMPACT_ATOMS: atom_id res chain seq x y z
N TYR A 1 6.55 -38.12 50.90
CA TYR A 1 5.46 -37.32 50.33
C TYR A 1 5.34 -37.67 48.86
N ASN A 2 4.34 -38.51 48.50
CA ASN A 2 3.99 -38.81 47.12
C ASN A 2 2.99 -37.74 46.63
N VAL A 3 3.38 -36.86 45.76
CA VAL A 3 2.46 -35.95 45.06
C VAL A 3 1.92 -36.72 43.85
N ASN A 4 0.70 -37.24 43.98
CA ASN A 4 -0.05 -37.79 42.84
C ASN A 4 -0.50 -36.60 41.97
N VAL A 5 0.23 -36.31 40.91
CA VAL A 5 -0.19 -35.34 39.91
C VAL A 5 -1.21 -36.02 39.00
N ASN A 6 -2.45 -35.54 39.03
CA ASN A 6 -3.53 -36.06 38.21
C ASN A 6 -3.29 -35.66 36.72
N CYS A 7 -2.85 -36.64 35.92
CA CYS A 7 -2.51 -36.39 34.50
C CYS A 7 -3.71 -35.91 33.67
N ASP A 8 -4.94 -36.25 34.09
CA ASP A 8 -6.16 -35.84 33.38
C ASP A 8 -6.48 -34.36 33.56
N GLU A 9 -6.11 -33.74 34.71
CA GLU A 9 -6.25 -32.29 34.91
C GLU A 9 -5.25 -31.51 34.06
N LEU A 10 -4.01 -32.01 33.92
CA LEU A 10 -3.00 -31.38 33.07
C LEU A 10 -3.33 -31.46 31.57
N GLU A 11 -4.02 -32.51 31.12
CA GLU A 11 -4.49 -32.59 29.72
C GLU A 11 -5.69 -31.70 29.45
N ASN A 12 -6.59 -31.53 30.40
CA ASN A 12 -7.72 -30.60 30.28
C ASN A 12 -7.25 -29.15 30.28
N ASP A 13 -6.34 -28.74 31.16
CA ASP A 13 -5.75 -27.43 31.19
C ASP A 13 -5.00 -27.11 29.87
N LYS A 14 -4.29 -28.07 29.29
CA LYS A 14 -3.65 -27.92 27.99
C LYS A 14 -4.64 -27.79 26.85
N LYS A 15 -5.79 -28.45 26.90
CA LYS A 15 -6.87 -28.33 25.91
C LYS A 15 -7.58 -26.98 26.01
N ASP A 16 -7.82 -26.48 27.21
CA ASP A 16 -8.46 -25.17 27.44
C ASP A 16 -7.51 -24.02 27.12
N LEU A 17 -6.23 -24.12 27.42
CA LEU A 17 -5.20 -23.18 26.97
C LEU A 17 -5.08 -23.14 25.43
N ARG A 18 -5.11 -24.29 24.76
CA ARG A 18 -5.11 -24.35 23.29
C ARG A 18 -6.37 -23.73 22.69
N LYS A 19 -7.56 -23.97 23.26
CA LYS A 19 -8.82 -23.35 22.82
C LYS A 19 -8.82 -21.85 23.05
N SER A 20 -8.32 -21.38 24.19
CA SER A 20 -8.21 -19.93 24.48
C SER A 20 -7.20 -19.24 23.58
N HIS A 21 -6.06 -19.86 23.28
CA HIS A 21 -5.09 -19.33 22.32
C HIS A 21 -5.62 -19.34 20.88
N THR A 22 -6.39 -20.36 20.50
CA THR A 22 -6.99 -20.42 19.14
C THR A 22 -8.11 -19.40 19.00
N SER A 23 -8.96 -19.20 19.99
CA SER A 23 -10.01 -18.19 19.96
C SER A 23 -9.47 -16.75 20.05
N GLN A 24 -8.39 -16.51 20.82
CA GLN A 24 -7.71 -15.22 20.84
C GLN A 24 -6.92 -14.93 19.56
N ALA A 25 -6.35 -15.93 18.91
CA ALA A 25 -5.70 -15.80 17.60
C ALA A 25 -6.73 -15.51 16.50
N LEU A 26 -7.88 -16.17 16.50
CA LEU A 26 -9.00 -15.91 15.59
C LEU A 26 -9.56 -14.48 15.77
N ASN A 27 -9.70 -14.03 17.03
CA ASN A 27 -10.18 -12.66 17.30
C ASN A 27 -9.14 -11.58 16.97
N ARG A 28 -7.84 -11.90 17.00
CA ARG A 28 -6.76 -10.96 16.63
C ARG A 28 -6.68 -10.67 15.14
N ASN A 29 -7.20 -11.54 14.28
CA ASN A 29 -7.15 -11.42 12.84
C ASN A 29 -8.38 -10.72 12.23
N GLN A 30 -9.49 -10.58 12.96
CA GLN A 30 -10.72 -9.99 12.42
C GLN A 30 -10.53 -8.53 11.96
N ASN A 31 -9.70 -7.75 12.65
CA ASN A 31 -9.36 -6.37 12.28
C ASN A 31 -8.04 -6.29 11.50
N SER A 32 -7.84 -7.22 10.58
CA SER A 32 -6.69 -7.21 9.69
C SER A 32 -7.13 -7.38 8.24
N ILE A 33 -6.41 -6.73 7.33
CA ILE A 33 -6.76 -6.70 5.91
C ILE A 33 -5.51 -6.75 5.02
N ALA A 34 -5.62 -7.45 3.91
CA ALA A 34 -4.70 -7.37 2.79
C ALA A 34 -5.41 -6.76 1.58
N VAL A 35 -4.75 -5.84 0.90
CA VAL A 35 -5.21 -5.30 -0.39
C VAL A 35 -4.40 -5.94 -1.49
N LEU A 36 -5.04 -6.76 -2.30
CA LEU A 36 -4.40 -7.35 -3.47
C LEU A 36 -4.30 -6.34 -4.62
N PRO A 37 -3.31 -6.47 -5.51
CA PRO A 37 -3.23 -5.64 -6.70
C PRO A 37 -4.50 -5.75 -7.53
N PHE A 38 -5.15 -4.62 -7.82
CA PHE A 38 -6.34 -4.61 -8.66
C PHE A 38 -6.01 -5.04 -10.09
N VAL A 39 -6.88 -5.86 -10.65
CA VAL A 39 -6.69 -6.43 -11.97
C VAL A 39 -6.99 -5.40 -13.04
N ASN A 40 -6.09 -5.24 -14.00
CA ASN A 40 -6.33 -4.42 -15.17
C ASN A 40 -7.28 -5.13 -16.14
N MET A 41 -8.47 -4.55 -16.33
CA MET A 41 -9.48 -5.02 -17.27
C MET A 41 -9.58 -4.12 -18.51
N SER A 42 -8.61 -3.21 -18.70
CA SER A 42 -8.49 -2.38 -19.89
C SER A 42 -7.83 -3.16 -21.01
N SER A 43 -7.99 -2.70 -22.27
CA SER A 43 -7.30 -3.26 -23.42
C SER A 43 -5.81 -2.90 -23.48
N ASP A 44 -5.39 -1.92 -22.69
CA ASP A 44 -4.04 -1.37 -22.64
C ASP A 44 -3.29 -1.94 -21.42
N ALA A 45 -2.25 -2.73 -21.67
CA ALA A 45 -1.40 -3.30 -20.63
C ALA A 45 -0.62 -2.24 -19.84
N GLU A 46 -0.37 -1.06 -20.38
CA GLU A 46 0.28 0.02 -19.64
C GLU A 46 -0.57 0.54 -18.47
N GLN A 47 -1.88 0.27 -18.47
CA GLN A 47 -2.75 0.59 -17.34
C GLN A 47 -2.51 -0.29 -16.09
N ASP A 48 -1.68 -1.32 -16.18
CA ASP A 48 -1.28 -2.12 -15.00
C ASP A 48 -0.66 -1.26 -13.92
N PHE A 49 0.17 -0.29 -14.29
CA PHE A 49 0.80 0.64 -13.35
C PHE A 49 -0.22 1.50 -12.59
N PHE A 50 -1.26 1.92 -13.30
CA PHE A 50 -2.35 2.69 -12.73
C PHE A 50 -3.18 1.84 -11.74
N CYS A 51 -3.48 0.58 -12.08
CA CYS A 51 -4.18 -0.35 -11.19
C CYS A 51 -3.38 -0.63 -9.91
N GLU A 52 -2.07 -0.84 -10.05
CA GLU A 52 -1.15 -1.00 -8.92
C GLU A 52 -1.14 0.24 -8.03
N GLY A 53 -1.05 1.43 -8.63
CA GLY A 53 -1.07 2.68 -7.91
C GLY A 53 -2.36 2.91 -7.11
N ILE A 54 -3.53 2.61 -7.71
CA ILE A 54 -4.80 2.66 -6.99
C ILE A 54 -4.79 1.74 -5.77
N SER A 55 -4.29 0.51 -5.92
CA SER A 55 -4.22 -0.44 -4.80
C SER A 55 -3.28 0.06 -3.70
N GLU A 56 -2.14 0.68 -4.06
CA GLU A 56 -1.18 1.26 -3.13
C GLU A 56 -1.81 2.46 -2.37
N GLU A 57 -2.53 3.34 -3.06
CA GLU A 57 -3.22 4.46 -2.41
C GLU A 57 -4.34 3.99 -1.47
N ILE A 58 -5.07 2.93 -1.82
CA ILE A 58 -6.05 2.34 -0.91
C ILE A 58 -5.33 1.80 0.36
N ILE A 59 -4.17 1.13 0.22
CA ILE A 59 -3.36 0.70 1.37
C ILE A 59 -2.99 1.90 2.24
N ASN A 60 -2.48 2.98 1.63
CA ASN A 60 -2.08 4.20 2.33
C ASN A 60 -3.26 4.85 3.08
N THR A 61 -4.44 4.79 2.47
CA THR A 61 -5.70 5.25 3.06
C THR A 61 -6.06 4.46 4.31
N ILE A 62 -6.17 3.15 4.18
CA ILE A 62 -6.71 2.30 5.25
C ILE A 62 -5.71 2.06 6.37
N VAL A 63 -4.39 2.23 6.14
CA VAL A 63 -3.37 2.15 7.20
C VAL A 63 -3.53 3.26 8.24
N GLN A 64 -4.18 4.36 7.87
CA GLN A 64 -4.48 5.47 8.79
C GLN A 64 -5.68 5.18 9.72
N LEU A 65 -6.42 4.09 9.47
CA LEU A 65 -7.59 3.73 10.28
C LEU A 65 -7.14 3.12 11.62
N PRO A 66 -7.49 3.73 12.76
CA PRO A 66 -7.08 3.24 14.06
C PRO A 66 -7.58 1.81 14.33
N GLY A 67 -6.70 0.93 14.80
CA GLY A 67 -7.06 -0.44 15.15
C GLY A 67 -7.15 -1.42 13.97
N LEU A 68 -6.97 -0.97 12.74
CA LEU A 68 -6.87 -1.83 11.56
C LEU A 68 -5.40 -2.20 11.29
N LYS A 69 -5.12 -3.48 11.16
CA LYS A 69 -3.80 -3.99 10.76
C LYS A 69 -3.81 -4.24 9.26
N VAL A 70 -2.94 -3.57 8.53
CA VAL A 70 -2.86 -3.67 7.07
C VAL A 70 -1.61 -4.44 6.68
N ALA A 71 -1.76 -5.48 5.86
CA ALA A 71 -0.62 -6.24 5.33
C ALA A 71 0.21 -5.36 4.39
N GLY A 72 1.54 -5.51 4.47
CA GLY A 72 2.46 -4.69 3.68
C GLY A 72 2.31 -4.93 2.18
N ARG A 73 2.48 -3.85 1.40
CA ARG A 73 2.40 -3.85 -0.06
C ARG A 73 3.19 -4.99 -0.70
N THR A 74 4.46 -5.14 -0.34
CA THR A 74 5.35 -6.16 -0.94
C THR A 74 4.79 -7.56 -0.80
N SER A 75 4.21 -7.89 0.36
CA SER A 75 3.60 -9.19 0.61
C SER A 75 2.33 -9.38 -0.21
N CYS A 76 1.46 -8.37 -0.27
CA CYS A 76 0.23 -8.41 -1.07
C CYS A 76 0.52 -8.54 -2.56
N PHE A 77 1.48 -7.76 -3.07
CA PHE A 77 1.83 -7.73 -4.49
C PHE A 77 2.59 -8.98 -4.97
N SER A 78 3.12 -9.79 -4.07
CA SER A 78 3.69 -11.10 -4.42
C SER A 78 2.66 -12.07 -5.01
N PHE A 79 1.37 -11.80 -4.84
CA PHE A 79 0.25 -12.57 -5.39
C PHE A 79 -0.25 -12.05 -6.74
N LYS A 80 0.33 -10.99 -7.29
CA LYS A 80 -0.05 -10.46 -8.61
C LYS A 80 0.03 -11.56 -9.68
N GLY A 81 -1.08 -11.74 -10.41
CA GLY A 81 -1.16 -12.72 -11.50
C GLY A 81 -1.19 -14.19 -11.06
N LYS A 82 -1.25 -14.47 -9.75
CA LYS A 82 -1.39 -15.83 -9.24
C LYS A 82 -2.87 -16.15 -9.06
N ASN A 83 -3.25 -17.34 -9.51
CA ASN A 83 -4.61 -17.84 -9.36
C ASN A 83 -4.69 -18.74 -8.12
N GLU A 84 -4.48 -18.15 -6.93
CA GLU A 84 -4.54 -18.84 -5.64
C GLU A 84 -5.89 -18.60 -4.96
N ASP A 85 -6.35 -19.59 -4.17
CA ASP A 85 -7.55 -19.45 -3.34
C ASP A 85 -7.32 -18.35 -2.28
N LEU A 86 -8.29 -17.44 -2.16
CA LEU A 86 -8.21 -16.31 -1.23
C LEU A 86 -8.03 -16.74 0.22
N ARG A 87 -8.57 -17.91 0.61
CA ARG A 87 -8.37 -18.48 1.94
C ARG A 87 -6.89 -18.78 2.19
N GLN A 88 -6.21 -19.36 1.19
CA GLN A 88 -4.77 -19.64 1.29
C GLN A 88 -3.95 -18.35 1.31
N ILE A 89 -4.36 -17.33 0.55
CA ILE A 89 -3.71 -16.02 0.59
C ILE A 89 -3.87 -15.39 1.98
N GLY A 90 -5.08 -15.45 2.55
CA GLY A 90 -5.35 -14.96 3.90
C GLY A 90 -4.49 -15.64 4.95
N ASP A 91 -4.35 -16.97 4.90
CA ASP A 91 -3.49 -17.74 5.80
C ASP A 91 -2.01 -17.34 5.65
N LYS A 92 -1.50 -17.23 4.41
CA LYS A 92 -0.11 -16.83 4.13
C LYS A 92 0.21 -15.42 4.61
N LEU A 93 -0.74 -14.50 4.51
CA LEU A 93 -0.59 -13.10 4.94
C LEU A 93 -0.97 -12.89 6.41
N GLY A 94 -1.61 -13.88 7.05
CA GLY A 94 -2.06 -13.79 8.44
C GLY A 94 -3.16 -12.76 8.66
N VAL A 95 -4.05 -12.57 7.67
CA VAL A 95 -5.13 -11.57 7.70
C VAL A 95 -6.51 -12.21 7.73
N GLY A 96 -7.46 -11.52 8.38
CA GLY A 96 -8.86 -11.95 8.42
C GLY A 96 -9.68 -11.51 7.20
N ASN A 97 -9.24 -10.47 6.50
CA ASN A 97 -9.96 -9.89 5.39
C ASN A 97 -9.07 -9.63 4.19
N ILE A 98 -9.63 -9.72 3.00
CA ILE A 98 -8.95 -9.43 1.74
C ILE A 98 -9.79 -8.45 0.94
N LEU A 99 -9.17 -7.36 0.49
CA LEU A 99 -9.73 -6.50 -0.54
C LEU A 99 -9.12 -6.88 -1.88
N GLU A 100 -9.97 -7.22 -2.82
CA GLU A 100 -9.58 -7.41 -4.21
C GLU A 100 -10.42 -6.53 -5.12
N GLY A 101 -10.02 -6.36 -6.36
CA GLY A 101 -10.76 -5.56 -7.30
C GLY A 101 -10.22 -5.57 -8.71
N SER A 102 -10.90 -4.82 -9.55
CA SER A 102 -10.49 -4.61 -10.94
C SER A 102 -10.71 -3.16 -11.35
N VAL A 103 -9.88 -2.70 -12.28
CA VAL A 103 -9.97 -1.37 -12.87
C VAL A 103 -10.06 -1.52 -14.38
N ARG A 104 -11.01 -0.81 -14.97
CA ARG A 104 -11.12 -0.64 -16.42
C ARG A 104 -11.14 0.84 -16.75
N LYS A 105 -10.11 1.31 -17.43
CA LYS A 105 -10.05 2.66 -17.96
C LYS A 105 -10.50 2.66 -19.42
N PHE A 106 -11.35 3.60 -19.76
CA PHE A 106 -11.83 3.80 -21.11
C PHE A 106 -11.93 5.30 -21.41
N GLY A 107 -10.96 5.82 -22.13
CA GLY A 107 -10.84 7.27 -22.37
C GLY A 107 -10.75 8.06 -21.07
N LYS A 108 -11.70 8.96 -20.83
CA LYS A 108 -11.79 9.78 -19.60
C LYS A 108 -12.63 9.13 -18.51
N ARG A 109 -13.13 7.92 -18.70
CA ARG A 109 -13.92 7.19 -17.70
C ARG A 109 -13.11 6.06 -17.06
N VAL A 110 -13.43 5.79 -15.82
CA VAL A 110 -12.89 4.67 -15.06
C VAL A 110 -14.02 3.89 -14.42
N ARG A 111 -13.93 2.57 -14.51
CA ARG A 111 -14.77 1.65 -13.77
C ARG A 111 -13.91 0.85 -12.82
N ILE A 112 -14.22 0.95 -11.53
CA ILE A 112 -13.57 0.20 -10.47
C ILE A 112 -14.60 -0.71 -9.83
N THR A 113 -14.26 -1.98 -9.68
CA THR A 113 -15.00 -2.92 -8.84
C THR A 113 -14.11 -3.25 -7.66
N ALA A 114 -14.62 -3.08 -6.45
CA ALA A 114 -13.93 -3.42 -5.22
C ALA A 114 -14.79 -4.39 -4.41
N GLN A 115 -14.15 -5.39 -3.81
CA GLN A 115 -14.80 -6.48 -3.07
C GLN A 115 -14.01 -6.77 -1.81
N LEU A 116 -14.70 -6.73 -0.66
CA LEU A 116 -14.14 -7.13 0.62
C LEU A 116 -14.63 -8.55 0.93
N ILE A 117 -13.70 -9.43 1.24
CA ILE A 117 -13.92 -10.86 1.40
C ILE A 117 -13.37 -11.29 2.76
N GLU A 118 -14.15 -12.06 3.50
CA GLU A 118 -13.67 -12.75 4.70
C GLU A 118 -12.72 -13.88 4.29
N ALA A 119 -11.46 -13.79 4.71
CA ALA A 119 -10.42 -14.72 4.27
C ALA A 119 -10.67 -16.16 4.72
N SER A 120 -11.27 -16.37 5.90
CA SER A 120 -11.52 -17.71 6.45
C SER A 120 -12.57 -18.50 5.68
N THR A 121 -13.58 -17.82 5.15
CA THR A 121 -14.73 -18.45 4.47
C THR A 121 -14.71 -18.27 2.96
N GLY A 122 -14.05 -17.22 2.48
CA GLY A 122 -14.07 -16.80 1.07
C GLY A 122 -15.38 -16.10 0.67
N PHE A 123 -16.25 -15.74 1.64
CA PHE A 123 -17.49 -15.03 1.35
C PHE A 123 -17.30 -13.53 1.30
N HIS A 124 -18.03 -12.88 0.38
CA HIS A 124 -18.06 -11.43 0.24
C HIS A 124 -18.78 -10.79 1.43
N LEU A 125 -18.08 -9.90 2.12
CA LEU A 125 -18.68 -9.01 3.12
C LEU A 125 -19.29 -7.78 2.44
N TRP A 126 -18.67 -7.34 1.35
CA TRP A 126 -19.09 -6.16 0.61
C TRP A 126 -18.57 -6.20 -0.83
N SER A 127 -19.34 -5.63 -1.74
CA SER A 127 -18.97 -5.45 -3.14
C SER A 127 -19.62 -4.18 -3.69
N LYS A 128 -18.82 -3.32 -4.35
CA LYS A 128 -19.31 -2.09 -4.96
C LYS A 128 -18.61 -1.81 -6.29
N LYS A 129 -19.37 -1.28 -7.22
CA LYS A 129 -18.90 -0.86 -8.53
C LYS A 129 -19.00 0.66 -8.63
N TYR A 130 -17.91 1.28 -8.99
CA TYR A 130 -17.81 2.70 -9.28
C TYR A 130 -17.65 2.86 -10.80
N ASP A 131 -18.47 3.71 -11.40
CA ASP A 131 -18.41 4.04 -12.85
C ASP A 131 -18.51 5.55 -12.96
N ARG A 132 -17.35 6.23 -13.05
CA ARG A 132 -17.25 7.69 -12.97
C ARG A 132 -16.21 8.24 -13.94
N ASP A 133 -16.07 9.55 -13.97
CA ASP A 133 -14.99 10.19 -14.69
C ASP A 133 -13.65 9.94 -14.00
N LEU A 134 -12.58 9.91 -14.77
CA LEU A 134 -11.24 9.59 -14.27
C LEU A 134 -10.74 10.62 -13.24
N VAL A 135 -11.21 11.85 -13.33
CA VAL A 135 -10.89 12.92 -12.36
C VAL A 135 -11.41 12.63 -10.95
N ASP A 136 -12.42 11.77 -10.82
CA ASP A 136 -13.00 11.38 -9.53
C ASP A 136 -12.23 10.26 -8.83
N ILE A 137 -11.07 9.86 -9.38
CA ILE A 137 -10.33 8.68 -8.89
C ILE A 137 -9.98 8.78 -7.40
N PHE A 138 -9.60 9.94 -6.93
CA PHE A 138 -9.25 10.17 -5.53
C PHE A 138 -10.47 10.05 -4.61
N GLN A 139 -11.63 10.57 -5.04
CA GLN A 139 -12.89 10.42 -4.30
C GLN A 139 -13.30 8.94 -4.21
N ILE A 140 -13.08 8.16 -5.28
CA ILE A 140 -13.37 6.72 -5.27
C ILE A 140 -12.49 6.00 -4.25
N GLN A 141 -11.22 6.34 -4.17
CA GLN A 141 -10.27 5.76 -3.20
C GLN A 141 -10.71 6.06 -1.76
N ASP A 142 -11.12 7.29 -1.47
CA ASP A 142 -11.65 7.69 -0.18
C ASP A 142 -12.94 6.94 0.17
N GLU A 143 -13.87 6.83 -0.77
CA GLU A 143 -15.12 6.08 -0.58
C GLU A 143 -14.84 4.60 -0.27
N ILE A 144 -13.88 3.97 -0.94
CA ILE A 144 -13.48 2.58 -0.66
C ILE A 144 -12.92 2.47 0.77
N GLY A 145 -12.05 3.38 1.17
CA GLY A 145 -11.50 3.41 2.52
C GLY A 145 -12.57 3.54 3.61
N HIS A 146 -13.54 4.43 3.42
CA HIS A 146 -14.66 4.60 4.34
C HIS A 146 -15.55 3.35 4.41
N GLU A 147 -15.85 2.72 3.28
CA GLU A 147 -16.65 1.49 3.26
C GLU A 147 -15.94 0.35 4.01
N ILE A 148 -14.62 0.21 3.85
CA ILE A 148 -13.84 -0.79 4.58
C ILE A 148 -13.93 -0.52 6.09
N ALA A 149 -13.76 0.74 6.52
CA ALA A 149 -13.88 1.11 7.93
C ALA A 149 -15.25 0.74 8.49
N ASN A 150 -16.32 1.01 7.73
CA ASN A 150 -17.69 0.69 8.13
C ASN A 150 -17.91 -0.82 8.22
N GLN A 151 -17.49 -1.59 7.22
CA GLN A 151 -17.70 -3.04 7.19
C GLN A 151 -16.92 -3.77 8.29
N LEU A 152 -15.72 -3.32 8.60
CA LEU A 152 -14.88 -3.91 9.64
C LEU A 152 -15.18 -3.35 11.04
N GLN A 153 -16.20 -2.50 11.18
CA GLN A 153 -16.58 -1.85 12.44
C GLN A 153 -15.37 -1.24 13.17
N VAL A 154 -14.45 -0.72 12.39
CA VAL A 154 -13.29 -0.01 12.95
C VAL A 154 -13.83 1.23 13.64
N THR A 155 -13.79 1.23 14.96
CA THR A 155 -14.30 2.34 15.77
C THR A 155 -13.43 3.56 15.49
N LEU A 156 -13.95 4.48 14.73
CA LEU A 156 -13.38 5.81 14.62
C LEU A 156 -13.56 6.46 15.99
N LEU A 157 -12.53 6.40 16.83
CA LEU A 157 -12.51 7.00 18.17
C LEU A 157 -12.74 8.51 18.04
N GLY A 158 -13.98 8.93 18.39
CA GLY A 158 -14.42 10.30 18.39
C GLY A 158 -14.69 10.85 17.00
N ASN A 159 -15.54 11.84 16.86
CA ASN A 159 -15.92 12.58 15.65
C ASN A 159 -14.75 13.09 14.78
N THR A 160 -13.64 12.36 14.73
CA THR A 160 -12.59 12.55 13.76
C THR A 160 -13.14 12.05 12.43
N VAL A 161 -13.58 12.97 11.59
CA VAL A 161 -13.56 12.84 10.14
C VAL A 161 -12.38 11.93 9.81
N ALA A 162 -12.64 10.80 9.08
CA ALA A 162 -11.55 9.94 8.60
C ALA A 162 -10.43 10.85 8.14
N PRO A 163 -9.17 10.60 8.53
CA PRO A 163 -8.09 11.52 8.24
C PRO A 163 -8.21 11.84 6.76
N LYS A 164 -8.42 13.12 6.45
CA LYS A 164 -8.44 13.57 5.06
C LYS A 164 -7.12 13.11 4.50
N ILE A 165 -7.16 12.08 3.64
CA ILE A 165 -5.97 11.69 2.93
C ILE A 165 -5.54 12.98 2.28
N ARG A 166 -4.36 13.47 2.64
CA ARG A 166 -3.83 14.64 1.98
C ARG A 166 -3.69 14.22 0.53
N GLU A 167 -4.57 14.72 -0.31
CA GLU A 167 -4.45 14.58 -1.75
C GLU A 167 -3.05 15.06 -2.09
N GLN A 168 -2.18 14.10 -2.43
CA GLN A 168 -0.78 14.40 -2.73
C GLN A 168 -0.67 15.18 -4.03
N THR A 169 -1.63 15.01 -4.93
CA THR A 169 -1.84 15.77 -6.15
C THR A 169 -3.32 15.67 -6.54
N GLN A 170 -3.85 16.67 -7.19
CA GLN A 170 -5.19 16.64 -7.82
C GLN A 170 -5.11 16.38 -9.32
N ASP A 171 -3.91 16.32 -9.86
CA ASP A 171 -3.68 16.07 -11.28
C ASP A 171 -3.56 14.57 -11.54
N VAL A 172 -4.51 14.05 -12.33
CA VAL A 172 -4.58 12.61 -12.65
C VAL A 172 -3.42 12.17 -13.53
N GLU A 173 -2.91 13.04 -14.41
CA GLU A 173 -1.77 12.70 -15.27
C GLU A 173 -0.49 12.64 -14.43
N ALA A 174 -0.27 13.59 -13.53
CA ALA A 174 0.83 13.55 -12.57
C ALA A 174 0.76 12.27 -11.71
N PHE A 175 -0.43 11.89 -11.24
CA PHE A 175 -0.64 10.64 -10.50
C PHE A 175 -0.31 9.39 -11.34
N GLN A 176 -0.76 9.31 -12.59
CA GLN A 176 -0.45 8.17 -13.48
C GLN A 176 1.05 8.04 -13.74
N LEU A 177 1.74 9.16 -13.98
CA LEU A 177 3.19 9.19 -14.15
C LEU A 177 3.91 8.73 -12.88
N TYR A 178 3.47 9.19 -11.71
CA TYR A 178 3.99 8.72 -10.43
C TYR A 178 3.82 7.19 -10.27
N CYS A 179 2.63 6.66 -10.52
CA CYS A 179 2.36 5.21 -10.44
C CYS A 179 3.28 4.42 -11.38
N LYS A 180 3.47 4.88 -12.62
CA LYS A 180 4.40 4.29 -13.57
C LYS A 180 5.84 4.33 -13.04
N GLY A 181 6.29 5.49 -12.56
CA GLY A 181 7.61 5.67 -11.96
C GLY A 181 7.85 4.71 -10.78
N ARG A 182 6.86 4.57 -9.88
CA ARG A 182 6.94 3.65 -8.74
C ARG A 182 7.06 2.19 -9.17
N SER A 183 6.27 1.74 -10.10
CA SER A 183 6.35 0.36 -10.60
C SER A 183 7.71 0.09 -11.27
N LEU A 184 8.22 1.03 -12.07
CA LEU A 184 9.56 0.94 -12.68
C LEU A 184 10.68 0.94 -11.63
N TYR A 185 10.55 1.76 -10.59
CA TYR A 185 11.48 1.79 -9.48
C TYR A 185 11.61 0.41 -8.80
N TYR A 186 10.50 -0.31 -8.59
CA TYR A 186 10.55 -1.66 -8.01
C TYR A 186 11.11 -2.72 -8.96
N LYS A 187 11.06 -2.52 -10.28
CA LYS A 187 11.70 -3.42 -11.25
C LYS A 187 13.22 -3.37 -11.20
N ARG A 188 13.80 -2.27 -10.66
CA ARG A 188 15.24 -2.08 -10.55
C ARG A 188 15.99 -2.10 -11.90
N GLY A 189 17.32 -2.16 -11.85
CA GLY A 189 18.14 -2.21 -13.05
C GLY A 189 17.95 -1.00 -13.96
N MET A 190 17.95 -1.22 -15.27
CA MET A 190 17.78 -0.16 -16.27
C MET A 190 16.44 0.56 -16.23
N ALA A 191 15.42 -0.06 -15.63
CA ALA A 191 14.11 0.56 -15.44
C ALA A 191 14.16 1.81 -14.54
N LEU A 192 15.19 1.96 -13.71
CA LEU A 192 15.39 3.16 -12.87
C LEU A 192 15.54 4.43 -13.71
N TYR A 193 16.15 4.35 -14.89
CA TYR A 193 16.25 5.53 -15.77
C TYR A 193 14.90 5.98 -16.32
N GLU A 194 14.02 5.04 -16.59
CA GLU A 194 12.66 5.36 -17.02
C GLU A 194 11.83 5.86 -15.84
N ALA A 195 12.03 5.31 -14.65
CA ALA A 195 11.41 5.81 -13.41
C ALA A 195 11.76 7.29 -13.15
N LEU A 196 13.04 7.70 -13.34
CA LEU A 196 13.44 9.10 -13.25
C LEU A 196 12.58 9.99 -14.17
N ARG A 197 12.47 9.61 -15.44
CA ARG A 197 11.70 10.39 -16.42
C ARG A 197 10.24 10.51 -16.00
N CYS A 198 9.65 9.45 -15.48
CA CYS A 198 8.27 9.47 -15.02
C CYS A 198 8.08 10.44 -13.85
N PHE A 199 8.98 10.40 -12.84
CA PHE A 199 8.90 11.33 -11.70
C PHE A 199 9.18 12.76 -12.10
N GLU A 200 10.17 13.01 -12.97
CA GLU A 200 10.45 14.35 -13.51
C GLU A 200 9.25 14.90 -14.28
N SER A 201 8.59 14.07 -15.10
CA SER A 201 7.38 14.46 -15.82
C SER A 201 6.21 14.75 -14.87
N ALA A 202 6.02 13.93 -13.83
CA ALA A 202 5.01 14.19 -12.81
C ALA A 202 5.23 15.53 -12.11
N LEU A 203 6.49 15.84 -11.76
CA LEU A 203 6.87 17.10 -11.12
C LEU A 203 6.84 18.32 -12.07
N ALA A 204 6.92 18.10 -13.38
CA ALA A 204 6.70 19.16 -14.37
C ALA A 204 5.22 19.58 -14.43
N ILE A 205 4.30 18.64 -14.16
CA ILE A 205 2.85 18.90 -14.09
C ILE A 205 2.50 19.48 -12.73
N ASP A 206 2.92 18.81 -11.64
CA ASP A 206 2.68 19.26 -10.27
C ASP A 206 4.01 19.36 -9.49
N PRO A 207 4.65 20.54 -9.44
CA PRO A 207 5.90 20.74 -8.71
C PRO A 207 5.80 20.53 -7.18
N THR A 208 4.57 20.50 -6.65
CA THR A 208 4.32 20.32 -5.21
C THR A 208 4.06 18.87 -4.83
N TYR A 209 4.07 17.95 -5.78
CA TYR A 209 3.79 16.54 -5.57
C TYR A 209 4.91 15.86 -4.77
N ALA A 210 4.71 15.78 -3.44
CA ALA A 210 5.74 15.30 -2.51
C ALA A 210 6.15 13.85 -2.74
N LEU A 211 5.21 12.94 -3.05
CA LEU A 211 5.51 11.55 -3.34
C LEU A 211 6.35 11.38 -4.61
N ALA A 212 6.08 12.16 -5.65
CA ALA A 212 6.91 12.15 -6.85
C ALA A 212 8.33 12.66 -6.58
N SER A 213 8.46 13.71 -5.73
CA SER A 213 9.75 14.22 -5.29
C SER A 213 10.54 13.18 -4.47
N SER A 214 9.87 12.44 -3.56
CA SER A 214 10.50 11.35 -2.82
C SER A 214 10.94 10.21 -3.75
N GLY A 215 10.07 9.79 -4.68
CA GLY A 215 10.38 8.76 -5.67
C GLY A 215 11.56 9.13 -6.58
N LEU A 216 11.66 10.41 -6.96
CA LEU A 216 12.81 10.93 -7.72
C LEU A 216 14.11 10.83 -6.91
N ALA A 217 14.09 11.27 -5.65
CA ALA A 217 15.23 11.21 -4.77
C ALA A 217 15.69 9.77 -4.52
N ASP A 218 14.76 8.87 -4.18
CA ASP A 218 15.02 7.44 -3.98
C ASP A 218 15.64 6.79 -5.21
N THR A 219 15.18 7.19 -6.40
CA THR A 219 15.69 6.62 -7.65
C THR A 219 17.12 7.05 -7.90
N TYR A 220 17.49 8.30 -7.62
CA TYR A 220 18.90 8.74 -7.68
C TYR A 220 19.77 8.03 -6.65
N VAL A 221 19.27 7.82 -5.42
CA VAL A 221 19.96 7.05 -4.39
C VAL A 221 20.24 5.62 -4.88
N MET A 222 19.25 4.96 -5.47
CA MET A 222 19.41 3.61 -6.00
C MET A 222 20.37 3.52 -7.18
N LEU A 223 20.34 4.49 -8.10
CA LEU A 223 21.28 4.54 -9.22
C LEU A 223 22.73 4.72 -8.74
N SER A 224 22.94 5.50 -7.69
CA SER A 224 24.25 5.64 -7.05
C SER A 224 24.67 4.35 -6.34
N PHE A 225 23.77 3.76 -5.54
CA PHE A 225 24.05 2.55 -4.77
C PHE A 225 24.45 1.36 -5.65
N HIS A 226 23.78 1.21 -6.80
CA HIS A 226 24.11 0.15 -7.77
C HIS A 226 25.23 0.51 -8.74
N GLY A 227 25.86 1.67 -8.62
CA GLY A 227 26.97 2.09 -9.48
C GLY A 227 26.57 2.43 -10.92
N TYR A 228 25.28 2.67 -11.19
CA TYR A 228 24.79 3.07 -12.52
C TYR A 228 25.13 4.53 -12.86
N LEU A 229 25.18 5.39 -11.84
CA LEU A 229 25.59 6.79 -11.95
C LEU A 229 26.57 7.13 -10.83
N SER A 230 27.45 8.11 -11.09
CA SER A 230 28.41 8.54 -10.07
C SER A 230 27.69 9.18 -8.87
N PRO A 231 28.16 8.93 -7.64
CA PRO A 231 27.58 9.55 -6.44
C PRO A 231 27.47 11.06 -6.53
N SER A 232 28.51 11.74 -7.05
CA SER A 232 28.56 13.20 -7.16
C SER A 232 27.45 13.77 -8.07
N VAL A 233 26.99 13.03 -9.09
CA VAL A 233 25.86 13.41 -9.94
C VAL A 233 24.55 13.15 -9.21
N CYS A 234 24.42 11.97 -8.59
CA CYS A 234 23.17 11.55 -7.92
C CYS A 234 22.82 12.49 -6.76
N TRP A 235 23.78 12.82 -5.90
CA TRP A 235 23.54 13.65 -4.72
C TRP A 235 23.10 15.07 -5.06
N LYS A 236 23.67 15.65 -6.12
CA LYS A 236 23.23 16.98 -6.61
C LYS A 236 21.75 17.01 -7.01
N LYS A 237 21.16 15.87 -7.32
CA LYS A 237 19.77 15.73 -7.71
C LYS A 237 18.90 15.18 -6.59
N ALA A 238 19.39 14.20 -5.84
CA ALA A 238 18.64 13.57 -4.76
C ALA A 238 18.35 14.52 -3.60
N ILE A 239 19.33 15.35 -3.20
CA ILE A 239 19.16 16.27 -2.06
C ILE A 239 18.06 17.28 -2.30
N PRO A 240 18.02 18.05 -3.40
CA PRO A 240 16.94 18.99 -3.65
C PRO A 240 15.56 18.30 -3.78
N ALA A 241 15.50 17.12 -4.40
CA ALA A 241 14.27 16.36 -4.51
C ALA A 241 13.76 15.92 -3.12
N SER A 242 14.64 15.43 -2.25
CA SER A 242 14.29 15.06 -0.88
C SER A 242 13.86 16.28 -0.04
N GLN A 243 14.50 17.42 -0.21
CA GLN A 243 14.08 18.66 0.45
C GLN A 243 12.69 19.11 -0.01
N ASN A 244 12.41 19.00 -1.32
CA ASN A 244 11.09 19.30 -1.89
C ASN A 244 10.01 18.36 -1.33
N ALA A 245 10.30 17.06 -1.26
CA ALA A 245 9.43 16.07 -0.65
C ALA A 245 9.10 16.42 0.81
N SER A 246 10.11 16.79 1.60
CA SER A 246 9.91 17.18 3.01
C SER A 246 9.15 18.49 3.18
N LYS A 247 9.31 19.42 2.23
CA LYS A 247 8.61 20.71 2.25
C LYS A 247 7.12 20.55 2.02
N TYR A 248 6.72 19.74 1.06
CA TYR A 248 5.32 19.59 0.67
C TYR A 248 4.62 18.38 1.32
N GLY A 249 5.39 17.42 1.85
CA GLY A 249 4.91 16.25 2.57
C GLY A 249 5.73 15.98 3.83
N PRO A 250 5.70 16.85 4.86
CA PRO A 250 6.54 16.71 6.05
C PRO A 250 6.22 15.44 6.87
N ASP A 251 4.98 14.98 6.80
CA ASP A 251 4.48 13.82 7.55
C ASP A 251 4.56 12.52 6.72
N LEU A 252 5.16 12.55 5.51
CA LEU A 252 5.32 11.36 4.68
C LEU A 252 6.46 10.48 5.20
N ALA A 253 6.17 9.21 5.42
CA ALA A 253 7.16 8.21 5.79
C ALA A 253 8.26 8.08 4.72
N GLU A 254 7.87 8.13 3.44
CA GLU A 254 8.77 8.10 2.29
C GLU A 254 9.81 9.23 2.36
N SER A 255 9.37 10.46 2.63
CA SER A 255 10.27 11.60 2.75
C SER A 255 11.30 11.41 3.87
N SER A 256 10.87 10.86 5.00
CA SER A 256 11.74 10.57 6.14
C SER A 256 12.74 9.45 5.83
N CYS A 257 12.29 8.38 5.18
CA CYS A 257 13.16 7.27 4.76
C CYS A 257 14.23 7.74 3.76
N THR A 258 13.85 8.53 2.75
CA THR A 258 14.77 9.06 1.76
C THR A 258 15.85 9.96 2.41
N ARG A 259 15.44 10.83 3.34
CA ARG A 259 16.38 11.67 4.10
C ARG A 259 17.36 10.84 4.92
N ALA A 260 16.88 9.81 5.61
CA ALA A 260 17.73 8.91 6.39
C ALA A 260 18.75 8.18 5.48
N LEU A 261 18.33 7.72 4.29
CA LEU A 261 19.25 7.08 3.33
C LEU A 261 20.29 8.06 2.80
N ILE A 262 19.92 9.30 2.52
CA ILE A 262 20.87 10.34 2.09
C ILE A 262 21.87 10.63 3.20
N ALA A 263 21.43 10.83 4.43
CA ALA A 263 22.31 11.08 5.58
C ALA A 263 23.28 9.91 5.80
N LEU A 264 22.79 8.68 5.77
CA LEU A 264 23.62 7.48 5.97
C LEU A 264 24.68 7.30 4.88
N LEU A 265 24.32 7.51 3.62
CA LEU A 265 25.19 7.18 2.48
C LEU A 265 26.09 8.34 2.04
N TYR A 266 25.64 9.58 2.22
CA TYR A 266 26.35 10.77 1.76
C TYR A 266 27.02 11.54 2.89
N ASP A 267 26.28 11.91 3.94
CA ASP A 267 26.80 12.73 5.03
C ASP A 267 27.63 11.90 6.02
N ARG A 268 27.50 10.56 5.98
CA ARG A 268 28.11 9.62 6.92
C ARG A 268 27.86 9.97 8.39
N GLU A 269 26.77 10.65 8.65
CA GLU A 269 26.30 10.88 10.00
C GLU A 269 25.51 9.64 10.47
N PRO A 270 25.84 9.10 11.66
CA PRO A 270 25.21 7.88 12.20
C PRO A 270 23.75 8.12 12.65
#